data_3f5d6d67645ee68507e0119bd7886f59
#
_entry.id   3f5d6d67645ee68507e0119bd7886f59
#
_cell.length_a   1.000
_cell.length_b   1.000
_cell.length_c   1.000
_cell.angle_alpha   90.00
_cell.angle_beta   90.00
_cell.angle_gamma   90.00
#
_symmetry.space_group_name_H-M   'P 1'
#
loop_
_entity.id
_entity.type
_entity.pdbx_description
1 polymer ?
#
loop_
_entity_poly.entity_id
_entity_poly.type
_entity_poly.pdbx_seq_one_letter_code
_entity_poly.pdbx_strand_id
1 'polypeptide(L)'
;MDRVRITSDSPNFLKVSEISKDLRLFSLVIETKYAQIDFGFVFCFRALYTTRGIRSKVRFEKDCNYLGMDLIISEEEFNPYKNNVSMQRRIMGKHFFPFFAENIKKYRNKLPILKPIEKDLVEDMRLFLIENLWLPDDSGSFKLAVIENVSYDRAMALFGKPRQKKFTDTDNGKIQDILWEVDEQTQLSARYRLIDKVWTLESYNIAEG
;
A
#
# COMPACT_ATOMS: atom_id res chain seq x y z
N MET A 1 18.78 3.90 0.01
CA MET A 1 17.37 3.65 -0.35
C MET A 1 16.59 3.49 0.93
N ASP A 2 15.77 4.47 1.25
CA ASP A 2 14.91 4.38 2.43
C ASP A 2 13.75 3.45 2.13
N ARG A 3 13.68 2.37 2.85
CA ARG A 3 12.59 1.39 2.76
C ARG A 3 11.44 1.83 3.63
N VAL A 4 10.29 2.10 3.05
CA VAL A 4 9.06 2.28 3.82
C VAL A 4 8.51 0.89 4.10
N ARG A 5 8.41 0.54 5.37
CA ARG A 5 7.83 -0.75 5.79
C ARG A 5 6.33 -0.56 5.93
N ILE A 6 5.57 -1.29 5.11
CA ILE A 6 4.13 -1.42 5.26
C ILE A 6 3.89 -2.75 5.99
N THR A 7 3.20 -2.72 7.10
CA THR A 7 2.81 -3.93 7.84
C THR A 7 1.45 -4.42 7.36
N SER A 8 1.29 -5.73 7.23
CA SER A 8 0.00 -6.38 7.06
C SER A 8 -0.34 -7.16 8.33
N ASP A 9 -1.60 -7.12 8.73
CA ASP A 9 -2.11 -7.92 9.85
C ASP A 9 -2.43 -9.36 9.43
N SER A 10 -2.30 -9.69 8.14
CA SER A 10 -2.49 -11.06 7.67
C SER A 10 -1.42 -11.98 8.26
N PRO A 11 -1.79 -13.06 8.96
CA PRO A 11 -0.85 -14.03 9.53
C PRO A 11 -0.04 -14.77 8.47
N ASN A 12 -0.50 -14.75 7.23
CA ASN A 12 0.17 -15.40 6.10
C ASN A 12 1.21 -14.49 5.44
N PHE A 13 1.14 -13.17 5.65
CA PHE A 13 2.09 -12.20 5.10
C PHE A 13 3.15 -11.90 6.14
N LEU A 14 4.26 -12.64 6.12
CA LEU A 14 5.33 -12.56 7.11
C LEU A 14 6.10 -11.24 7.04
N LYS A 15 6.24 -10.69 5.84
CA LYS A 15 6.96 -9.44 5.61
C LYS A 15 6.43 -8.76 4.37
N VAL A 16 6.06 -7.51 4.52
CA VAL A 16 5.66 -6.65 3.42
C VAL A 16 6.55 -5.42 3.43
N SER A 17 7.11 -5.07 2.28
CA SER A 17 7.95 -3.89 2.16
C SER A 17 7.69 -3.16 0.83
N GLU A 18 7.56 -1.86 0.93
CA GLU A 18 7.59 -0.93 -0.18
C GLU A 18 9.03 -0.42 -0.34
N ILE A 19 9.64 -0.60 -1.51
CA ILE A 19 11.08 -0.40 -1.70
C ILE A 19 11.35 0.77 -2.63
N SER A 20 10.60 1.81 -2.68
CA SER A 20 11.03 2.95 -3.48
C SER A 20 10.41 4.25 -3.06
N LYS A 21 11.27 5.30 -2.97
CA LYS A 21 10.83 6.69 -2.96
C LYS A 21 10.89 7.32 -4.36
N ASP A 22 11.39 6.59 -5.34
CA ASP A 22 11.36 7.04 -6.72
C ASP A 22 9.94 6.85 -7.27
N LEU A 23 9.28 7.95 -7.54
CA LEU A 23 7.93 7.98 -8.10
C LEU A 23 7.80 7.30 -9.47
N ARG A 24 8.92 6.98 -10.11
CA ARG A 24 8.95 6.26 -11.40
C ARG A 24 9.08 4.76 -11.27
N LEU A 25 9.57 4.30 -10.14
CA LEU A 25 9.74 2.87 -9.82
C LEU A 25 9.11 2.58 -8.47
N PHE A 26 8.04 1.84 -8.49
CA PHE A 26 7.42 1.30 -7.30
C PHE A 26 7.78 -0.19 -7.15
N SER A 27 8.13 -0.62 -5.96
CA SER A 27 8.46 -2.02 -5.69
C SER A 27 7.83 -2.48 -4.38
N LEU A 28 7.06 -3.56 -4.44
CA LEU A 28 6.45 -4.23 -3.31
C LEU A 28 6.98 -5.65 -3.21
N VAL A 29 7.53 -6.01 -2.06
CA VAL A 29 7.99 -7.38 -1.78
C VAL A 29 7.16 -7.94 -0.64
N ILE A 30 6.58 -9.11 -0.84
CA ILE A 30 5.77 -9.83 0.12
C ILE A 30 6.35 -11.23 0.32
N GLU A 31 6.72 -11.55 1.54
CA GLU A 31 7.07 -12.89 1.98
C GLU A 31 5.85 -13.52 2.64
N THR A 32 5.42 -14.66 2.14
CA THR A 32 4.22 -15.35 2.62
C THR A 32 4.55 -16.76 3.09
N LYS A 33 3.75 -17.28 4.03
CA LYS A 33 3.78 -18.68 4.43
C LYS A 33 2.36 -19.13 4.71
N TYR A 34 1.94 -20.17 4.01
CA TYR A 34 0.63 -20.80 4.18
C TYR A 34 0.81 -22.22 4.75
N ALA A 35 -0.09 -22.64 5.63
CA ALA A 35 -0.02 -23.96 6.24
C ALA A 35 -0.11 -25.11 5.22
N GLN A 36 -0.69 -24.86 4.05
CA GLN A 36 -0.84 -25.83 2.97
C GLN A 36 0.41 -26.03 2.13
N ILE A 37 1.47 -25.24 2.37
CA ILE A 37 2.74 -25.33 1.64
C ILE A 37 3.89 -25.39 2.64
N ASP A 38 4.89 -26.24 2.35
CA ASP A 38 6.05 -26.41 3.22
C ASP A 38 7.05 -25.27 3.16
N PHE A 39 6.94 -24.42 2.14
CA PHE A 39 7.88 -23.35 1.88
C PHE A 39 7.19 -21.98 1.91
N GLY A 40 7.93 -20.98 2.36
CA GLY A 40 7.57 -19.58 2.15
C GLY A 40 7.59 -19.23 0.66
N PHE A 41 6.79 -18.27 0.27
CA PHE A 41 6.72 -17.76 -1.09
C PHE A 41 7.08 -16.27 -1.11
N VAL A 42 7.91 -15.85 -2.07
CA VAL A 42 8.30 -14.46 -2.23
C VAL A 42 7.65 -13.89 -3.50
N PHE A 43 6.82 -12.88 -3.31
CA PHE A 43 6.28 -12.09 -4.40
C PHE A 43 7.06 -10.78 -4.49
N CYS A 44 7.60 -10.48 -5.66
CA CYS A 44 8.17 -9.18 -5.95
C CYS A 44 7.35 -8.52 -7.06
N PHE A 45 6.73 -7.43 -6.73
CA PHE A 45 6.01 -6.61 -7.67
C PHE A 45 6.77 -5.32 -7.94
N ARG A 46 6.92 -4.96 -9.22
CA ARG A 46 7.49 -3.68 -9.63
C ARG A 46 6.56 -3.02 -10.65
N ALA A 47 6.27 -1.76 -10.44
CA ALA A 47 5.62 -0.93 -11.43
C ALA A 47 6.59 0.16 -11.88
N LEU A 48 6.68 0.31 -13.19
CA LEU A 48 7.46 1.34 -13.85
C LEU A 48 6.51 2.24 -14.63
N TYR A 49 6.63 3.54 -14.41
CA TYR A 49 5.91 4.55 -15.17
C TYR A 49 6.73 4.97 -16.37
N THR A 50 6.21 4.75 -17.57
CA THR A 50 6.90 5.15 -18.80
C THR A 50 5.94 5.68 -19.86
N THR A 51 6.46 6.50 -20.76
CA THR A 51 5.73 7.01 -21.91
C THR A 51 5.40 5.95 -22.98
N ARG A 52 5.90 4.72 -22.82
CA ARG A 52 5.81 3.66 -23.84
C ARG A 52 4.62 2.72 -23.68
N GLY A 53 3.67 3.05 -22.82
CA GLY A 53 2.47 2.25 -22.60
C GLY A 53 2.66 1.08 -21.62
N ILE A 54 1.59 0.31 -21.41
CA ILE A 54 1.54 -0.77 -20.44
C ILE A 54 2.25 -1.99 -21.00
N ARG A 55 3.24 -2.50 -20.27
CA ARG A 55 3.87 -3.80 -20.53
C ARG A 55 3.95 -4.57 -19.22
N SER A 56 3.64 -5.84 -19.29
CA SER A 56 3.76 -6.72 -18.14
C SER A 56 4.75 -7.85 -18.43
N LYS A 57 5.54 -8.20 -17.42
CA LYS A 57 6.45 -9.34 -17.47
C LYS A 57 6.34 -10.10 -16.16
N VAL A 58 6.15 -11.42 -16.28
CA VAL A 58 6.13 -12.31 -15.12
C VAL A 58 7.35 -13.21 -15.20
N ARG A 59 8.10 -13.31 -14.09
CA ARG A 59 9.23 -14.20 -13.92
C ARG A 59 8.93 -15.11 -12.75
N PHE A 60 9.18 -16.39 -12.95
CA PHE A 60 9.09 -17.39 -11.91
C PHE A 60 10.39 -18.14 -11.78
N GLU A 61 10.87 -18.25 -10.55
CA GLU A 61 12.06 -19.00 -10.17
C GLU A 61 11.63 -20.09 -9.18
N LYS A 62 11.52 -21.33 -9.68
CA LYS A 62 10.99 -22.46 -8.92
C LYS A 62 11.83 -22.78 -7.68
N ASP A 63 13.14 -22.72 -7.80
CA ASP A 63 14.06 -23.13 -6.75
C ASP A 63 14.05 -22.19 -5.54
N CYS A 64 13.58 -20.95 -5.74
CA CYS A 64 13.44 -19.93 -4.68
C CYS A 64 11.99 -19.67 -4.29
N ASN A 65 11.01 -20.37 -4.84
CA ASN A 65 9.59 -20.05 -4.71
C ASN A 65 9.31 -18.55 -4.93
N TYR A 66 9.93 -17.99 -5.97
CA TYR A 66 9.87 -16.58 -6.26
C TYR A 66 8.98 -16.31 -7.48
N LEU A 67 8.05 -15.39 -7.35
CA LEU A 67 7.22 -14.88 -8.44
C LEU A 67 7.42 -13.37 -8.58
N GLY A 68 8.14 -12.97 -9.62
CA GLY A 68 8.33 -11.55 -9.97
C GLY A 68 7.29 -11.11 -11.00
N MET A 69 6.64 -9.99 -10.73
CA MET A 69 5.67 -9.35 -11.62
C MET A 69 6.10 -7.92 -11.88
N ASP A 70 6.36 -7.59 -13.14
CA ASP A 70 6.69 -6.23 -13.57
C ASP A 70 5.49 -5.67 -14.36
N LEU A 71 4.93 -4.57 -13.90
CA LEU A 71 3.85 -3.82 -14.55
C LEU A 71 4.36 -2.44 -14.95
N ILE A 72 4.10 -2.05 -16.19
CA ILE A 72 4.43 -0.72 -16.69
C ILE A 72 3.14 0.06 -16.88
N ILE A 73 3.03 1.20 -16.24
CA ILE A 73 1.87 2.10 -16.26
C ILE A 73 2.24 3.38 -17.04
N SER A 74 1.27 3.97 -17.73
CA SER A 74 1.47 5.22 -18.46
C SER A 74 1.83 6.36 -17.51
N GLU A 75 2.84 7.15 -17.87
CA GLU A 75 3.17 8.38 -17.15
C GLU A 75 2.02 9.41 -17.20
N GLU A 76 1.22 9.40 -18.25
CA GLU A 76 0.08 10.32 -18.39
C GLU A 76 -0.96 10.12 -17.29
N GLU A 77 -1.21 8.87 -16.89
CA GLU A 77 -2.13 8.55 -15.79
C GLU A 77 -1.56 8.95 -14.43
N PHE A 78 -0.24 8.92 -14.28
CA PHE A 78 0.43 9.13 -13.01
C PHE A 78 0.85 10.59 -12.76
N ASN A 79 1.28 11.28 -13.80
CA ASN A 79 1.85 12.63 -13.69
C ASN A 79 0.98 13.66 -12.98
N PRO A 80 -0.37 13.69 -13.15
CA PRO A 80 -1.22 14.61 -12.40
C PRO A 80 -1.07 14.47 -10.89
N TYR A 81 -0.73 13.27 -10.42
CA TYR A 81 -0.68 12.91 -8.99
C TYR A 81 0.75 12.71 -8.46
N LYS A 82 1.78 13.17 -9.16
CA LYS A 82 3.19 12.95 -8.79
C LYS A 82 3.56 13.39 -7.36
N ASN A 83 2.81 14.31 -6.77
CA ASN A 83 3.00 14.80 -5.41
C ASN A 83 1.94 14.28 -4.41
N ASN A 84 1.01 13.43 -4.86
CA ASN A 84 -0.05 12.88 -4.03
C ASN A 84 0.12 11.36 -3.89
N VAL A 85 0.72 10.94 -2.77
CA VAL A 85 1.05 9.52 -2.51
C VAL A 85 -0.21 8.66 -2.43
N SER A 86 -1.31 9.17 -1.88
CA SER A 86 -2.57 8.44 -1.78
C SER A 86 -3.14 8.14 -3.17
N MET A 87 -3.19 9.13 -4.05
CA MET A 87 -3.65 8.93 -5.42
C MET A 87 -2.74 8.01 -6.22
N GLN A 88 -1.43 8.11 -6.03
CA GLN A 88 -0.47 7.20 -6.66
C GLN A 88 -0.74 5.74 -6.26
N ARG A 89 -1.01 5.48 -4.98
CA ARG A 89 -1.35 4.13 -4.49
C ARG A 89 -2.65 3.62 -5.10
N ARG A 90 -3.68 4.46 -5.20
CA ARG A 90 -4.97 4.10 -5.80
C ARG A 90 -4.83 3.71 -7.27
N ILE A 91 -4.07 4.50 -8.04
CA ILE A 91 -3.75 4.18 -9.44
C ILE A 91 -3.01 2.84 -9.51
N MET A 92 -2.00 2.66 -8.66
CA MET A 92 -1.27 1.40 -8.57
C MET A 92 -2.17 0.22 -8.24
N GLY A 93 -2.99 0.32 -7.21
CA GLY A 93 -3.91 -0.74 -6.78
C GLY A 93 -4.88 -1.14 -7.89
N LYS A 94 -5.45 -0.15 -8.58
CA LYS A 94 -6.35 -0.35 -9.72
C LYS A 94 -5.74 -1.22 -10.82
N HIS A 95 -4.46 -1.02 -11.13
CA HIS A 95 -3.77 -1.81 -12.16
C HIS A 95 -3.16 -3.09 -11.60
N PHE A 96 -2.63 -3.03 -10.40
CA PHE A 96 -1.90 -4.14 -9.78
C PHE A 96 -2.80 -5.32 -9.44
N PHE A 97 -3.91 -5.09 -8.76
CA PHE A 97 -4.71 -6.20 -8.24
C PHE A 97 -5.30 -7.10 -9.34
N PRO A 98 -5.93 -6.58 -10.40
CA PRO A 98 -6.39 -7.41 -11.51
C PRO A 98 -5.25 -8.18 -12.19
N PHE A 99 -4.10 -7.51 -12.39
CA PHE A 99 -2.90 -8.13 -12.96
C PHE A 99 -2.37 -9.26 -12.07
N PHE A 100 -2.31 -9.07 -10.76
CA PHE A 100 -1.91 -10.08 -9.80
C PHE A 100 -2.85 -11.29 -9.83
N ALA A 101 -4.16 -11.07 -9.64
CA ALA A 101 -5.16 -12.12 -9.59
C ALA A 101 -5.20 -12.96 -10.89
N GLU A 102 -5.13 -12.30 -12.05
CA GLU A 102 -5.07 -12.99 -13.35
C GLU A 102 -3.82 -13.87 -13.46
N ASN A 103 -2.66 -13.34 -13.07
CA ASN A 103 -1.42 -14.10 -13.17
C ASN A 103 -1.35 -15.27 -12.18
N ILE A 104 -1.82 -15.12 -10.95
CA ILE A 104 -1.92 -16.23 -10.01
C ILE A 104 -2.81 -17.34 -10.59
N LYS A 105 -3.99 -17.00 -11.10
CA LYS A 105 -4.90 -17.93 -11.76
C LYS A 105 -4.28 -18.61 -12.98
N LYS A 106 -3.57 -17.87 -13.83
CA LYS A 106 -2.91 -18.36 -15.01
C LYS A 106 -1.75 -19.32 -14.71
N TYR A 107 -0.97 -19.01 -13.67
CA TYR A 107 0.23 -19.75 -13.33
C TYR A 107 -0.01 -20.93 -12.39
N ARG A 108 -1.20 -21.05 -11.74
CA ARG A 108 -1.53 -22.16 -10.83
C ARG A 108 -1.28 -23.56 -11.43
N ASN A 109 -1.46 -23.73 -12.74
CA ASN A 109 -1.24 -25.01 -13.40
C ASN A 109 0.25 -25.29 -13.69
N LYS A 110 1.05 -24.23 -13.84
CA LYS A 110 2.51 -24.31 -14.02
C LYS A 110 3.26 -24.38 -12.69
N LEU A 111 2.60 -23.94 -11.62
CA LEU A 111 3.11 -23.85 -10.26
C LEU A 111 2.16 -24.59 -9.31
N PRO A 112 2.28 -25.94 -9.22
CA PRO A 112 1.38 -26.75 -8.39
C PRO A 112 1.28 -26.26 -6.92
N ILE A 113 2.35 -25.66 -6.40
CA ILE A 113 2.39 -25.09 -5.05
C ILE A 113 1.36 -23.97 -4.84
N LEU A 114 0.93 -23.27 -5.88
CA LEU A 114 -0.10 -22.22 -5.79
C LEU A 114 -1.52 -22.77 -5.70
N LYS A 115 -1.76 -24.02 -6.16
CA LYS A 115 -3.13 -24.58 -6.20
C LYS A 115 -3.85 -24.56 -4.86
N PRO A 116 -3.23 -25.02 -3.75
CA PRO A 116 -3.91 -25.05 -2.47
C PRO A 116 -4.12 -23.67 -1.83
N ILE A 117 -3.33 -22.68 -2.24
CA ILE A 117 -3.34 -21.35 -1.61
C ILE A 117 -3.89 -20.23 -2.52
N GLU A 118 -4.26 -20.53 -3.77
CA GLU A 118 -4.63 -19.51 -4.77
C GLU A 118 -5.70 -18.54 -4.26
N LYS A 119 -6.78 -19.08 -3.69
CA LYS A 119 -7.90 -18.26 -3.22
C LYS A 119 -7.52 -17.41 -2.03
N ASP A 120 -6.86 -18.02 -1.06
CA ASP A 120 -6.44 -17.35 0.18
C ASP A 120 -5.41 -16.25 -0.15
N LEU A 121 -4.47 -16.56 -1.04
CA LEU A 121 -3.46 -15.59 -1.46
C LEU A 121 -4.07 -14.37 -2.19
N VAL A 122 -5.04 -14.59 -3.09
CA VAL A 122 -5.72 -13.49 -3.79
C VAL A 122 -6.55 -12.65 -2.84
N GLU A 123 -7.24 -13.29 -1.89
CA GLU A 123 -8.04 -12.59 -0.89
C GLU A 123 -7.16 -11.82 0.11
N ASP A 124 -6.10 -12.44 0.64
CA ASP A 124 -5.14 -11.76 1.51
C ASP A 124 -4.53 -10.52 0.82
N MET A 125 -4.20 -10.66 -0.48
CA MET A 125 -3.71 -9.51 -1.24
C MET A 125 -4.76 -8.41 -1.38
N ARG A 126 -6.01 -8.76 -1.62
CA ARG A 126 -7.12 -7.82 -1.70
C ARG A 126 -7.28 -7.04 -0.41
N LEU A 127 -7.35 -7.75 0.71
CA LEU A 127 -7.48 -7.16 2.04
C LEU A 127 -6.30 -6.27 2.37
N PHE A 128 -5.07 -6.73 2.11
CA PHE A 128 -3.87 -5.92 2.27
C PHE A 128 -3.93 -4.61 1.50
N LEU A 129 -4.38 -4.64 0.24
CA LEU A 129 -4.49 -3.44 -0.58
C LEU A 129 -5.58 -2.48 -0.08
N ILE A 130 -6.69 -2.99 0.44
CA ILE A 130 -7.74 -2.19 1.07
C ILE A 130 -7.23 -1.53 2.35
N GLU A 131 -6.60 -2.29 3.25
CA GLU A 131 -6.03 -1.79 4.50
C GLU A 131 -4.95 -0.72 4.31
N ASN A 132 -4.28 -0.75 3.17
CA ASN A 132 -3.24 0.20 2.80
C ASN A 132 -3.72 1.32 1.88
N LEU A 133 -5.03 1.44 1.66
CA LEU A 133 -5.66 2.47 0.82
C LEU A 133 -5.23 2.43 -0.66
N TRP A 134 -4.92 1.25 -1.18
CA TRP A 134 -4.64 1.04 -2.61
C TRP A 134 -5.87 0.64 -3.39
N LEU A 135 -6.83 -0.02 -2.72
CA LEU A 135 -8.13 -0.38 -3.27
C LEU A 135 -9.24 0.17 -2.38
N PRO A 136 -10.39 0.50 -2.97
CA PRO A 136 -11.61 0.72 -2.20
C PRO A 136 -12.07 -0.60 -1.57
N ASP A 137 -12.89 -0.51 -0.54
CA ASP A 137 -13.59 -1.66 0.02
C ASP A 137 -14.77 -2.09 -0.87
N ASP A 138 -15.55 -3.05 -0.39
CA ASP A 138 -16.68 -3.60 -1.13
C ASP A 138 -17.81 -2.58 -1.35
N SER A 139 -17.84 -1.47 -0.61
CA SER A 139 -18.75 -0.34 -0.82
C SER A 139 -18.30 0.61 -1.94
N GLY A 140 -17.08 0.42 -2.46
CA GLY A 140 -16.45 1.33 -3.40
C GLY A 140 -15.77 2.54 -2.75
N SER A 141 -15.75 2.61 -1.41
CA SER A 141 -15.21 3.72 -0.63
C SER A 141 -13.82 3.39 -0.05
N PHE A 142 -12.96 4.42 0.07
CA PHE A 142 -11.70 4.31 0.80
C PHE A 142 -11.96 4.63 2.27
N LYS A 143 -11.74 3.66 3.16
CA LYS A 143 -12.01 3.81 4.60
C LYS A 143 -10.96 4.69 5.29
N LEU A 144 -11.14 5.99 5.22
CA LEU A 144 -10.25 6.94 5.92
C LEU A 144 -10.33 6.84 7.46
N ALA A 145 -11.41 6.27 8.00
CA ALA A 145 -11.56 5.93 9.42
C ALA A 145 -10.48 4.97 9.95
N VAL A 146 -9.71 4.37 9.07
CA VAL A 146 -8.47 3.65 9.42
C VAL A 146 -7.54 4.48 10.34
N ILE A 147 -7.60 5.82 10.26
CA ILE A 147 -6.72 6.70 11.05
C ILE A 147 -6.92 6.53 12.56
N GLU A 148 -8.11 6.14 13.01
CA GLU A 148 -8.42 5.93 14.43
C GLU A 148 -7.54 4.86 15.09
N ASN A 149 -7.13 3.87 14.32
CA ASN A 149 -6.43 2.68 14.81
C ASN A 149 -4.97 2.61 14.35
N VAL A 150 -4.43 3.66 13.74
CA VAL A 150 -3.05 3.65 13.28
C VAL A 150 -2.17 4.62 14.06
N SER A 151 -0.92 4.21 14.27
CA SER A 151 0.10 5.09 14.84
C SER A 151 0.35 6.29 13.94
N TYR A 152 0.89 7.36 14.52
CA TYR A 152 1.32 8.53 13.77
C TYR A 152 2.22 8.19 12.57
N ASP A 153 3.22 7.32 12.77
CA ASP A 153 4.14 6.91 11.71
C ASP A 153 3.41 6.15 10.61
N ARG A 154 2.42 5.34 10.98
CA ARG A 154 1.59 4.62 10.02
C ARG A 154 0.70 5.59 9.22
N ALA A 155 0.10 6.59 9.87
CA ALA A 155 -0.67 7.63 9.18
C ALA A 155 0.21 8.40 8.18
N MET A 156 1.41 8.79 8.59
CA MET A 156 2.39 9.42 7.71
C MET A 156 2.79 8.52 6.53
N ALA A 157 2.89 7.22 6.74
CA ALA A 157 3.17 6.26 5.67
C ALA A 157 1.98 6.10 4.71
N LEU A 158 0.73 6.11 5.23
CA LEU A 158 -0.49 5.95 4.42
C LEU A 158 -0.77 7.19 3.56
N PHE A 159 -0.72 8.38 4.16
CA PHE A 159 -1.13 9.63 3.51
C PHE A 159 0.04 10.41 2.91
N GLY A 160 1.27 10.06 3.26
CA GLY A 160 2.47 10.72 2.76
C GLY A 160 2.72 12.09 3.37
N LYS A 161 3.39 12.97 2.60
CA LYS A 161 3.72 14.32 3.07
C LYS A 161 2.44 15.16 3.22
N PRO A 162 2.19 15.74 4.42
CA PRO A 162 1.02 16.57 4.62
C PRO A 162 1.14 17.90 3.84
N ARG A 163 -0.01 18.45 3.45
CA ARG A 163 -0.11 19.81 2.89
C ARG A 163 0.29 20.86 3.92
N GLN A 164 -0.18 20.69 5.16
CA GLN A 164 0.13 21.57 6.27
C GLN A 164 0.48 20.77 7.52
N LYS A 165 1.40 21.32 8.30
CA LYS A 165 1.83 20.76 9.57
C LYS A 165 2.15 21.91 10.50
N LYS A 166 1.40 22.02 11.61
CA LYS A 166 1.55 23.07 12.61
C LYS A 166 1.87 22.44 13.96
N PHE A 167 2.89 22.95 14.63
CA PHE A 167 3.21 22.61 16.00
C PHE A 167 2.74 23.71 16.95
N THR A 168 2.23 23.31 18.09
CA THR A 168 1.82 24.22 19.17
C THR A 168 2.29 23.62 20.49
N ASP A 169 3.07 24.39 21.24
CA ASP A 169 3.41 24.06 22.62
C ASP A 169 2.28 24.55 23.53
N THR A 170 1.81 23.68 24.41
CA THR A 170 0.75 24.00 25.41
C THR A 170 1.23 23.60 26.79
N ASP A 171 0.57 24.09 27.83
CA ASP A 171 0.85 23.71 29.21
C ASP A 171 0.73 22.19 29.45
N ASN A 172 -0.08 21.51 28.61
CA ASN A 172 -0.33 20.07 28.66
C ASN A 172 0.51 19.27 27.63
N GLY A 173 1.60 19.82 27.10
CA GLY A 173 2.50 19.17 26.18
C GLY A 173 2.42 19.71 24.76
N LYS A 174 3.09 19.00 23.84
CA LYS A 174 3.16 19.40 22.43
C LYS A 174 2.00 18.85 21.63
N ILE A 175 1.40 19.71 20.82
CA ILE A 175 0.34 19.36 19.88
C ILE A 175 0.85 19.54 18.45
N GLN A 176 0.38 18.68 17.57
CA GLN A 176 0.66 18.74 16.15
C GLN A 176 -0.65 18.63 15.37
N ASP A 177 -1.01 19.67 14.64
CA ASP A 177 -2.10 19.65 13.69
C ASP A 177 -1.56 19.37 12.28
N ILE A 178 -2.16 18.41 11.61
CA ILE A 178 -1.74 17.93 10.29
C ILE A 178 -2.93 17.96 9.34
N LEU A 179 -2.71 18.43 8.11
CA LEU A 179 -3.68 18.41 7.04
C LEU A 179 -3.10 17.66 5.84
N TRP A 180 -3.77 16.60 5.40
CA TRP A 180 -3.50 15.90 4.15
C TRP A 180 -4.57 16.17 3.10
N GLU A 181 -4.17 16.28 1.86
CA GLU A 181 -5.05 16.13 0.70
C GLU A 181 -5.01 14.65 0.30
N VAL A 182 -6.09 13.94 0.59
CA VAL A 182 -6.18 12.50 0.30
C VAL A 182 -6.48 12.26 -1.17
N ASP A 183 -7.33 13.09 -1.74
CA ASP A 183 -7.63 13.17 -3.19
C ASP A 183 -8.11 14.58 -3.55
N GLU A 184 -8.66 14.75 -4.79
CA GLU A 184 -9.08 16.05 -5.30
C GLU A 184 -10.25 16.68 -4.51
N GLN A 185 -11.04 15.84 -3.83
CA GLN A 185 -12.26 16.26 -3.11
C GLN A 185 -12.17 16.00 -1.61
N THR A 186 -11.19 15.22 -1.15
CA THR A 186 -11.14 14.76 0.23
C THR A 186 -9.93 15.31 0.95
N GLN A 187 -10.19 16.00 2.06
CA GLN A 187 -9.16 16.46 2.99
C GLN A 187 -9.30 15.72 4.32
N LEU A 188 -8.17 15.34 4.91
CA LEU A 188 -8.09 14.74 6.22
C LEU A 188 -7.27 15.65 7.13
N SER A 189 -7.89 16.18 8.16
CA SER A 189 -7.20 16.88 9.25
C SER A 189 -7.10 15.98 10.47
N ALA A 190 -5.95 15.99 11.15
CA ALA A 190 -5.73 15.21 12.35
C ALA A 190 -4.92 16.00 13.37
N ARG A 191 -5.28 15.86 14.63
CA ARG A 191 -4.57 16.42 15.78
C ARG A 191 -3.92 15.30 16.58
N TYR A 192 -2.64 15.44 16.81
CA TYR A 192 -1.84 14.53 17.62
C TYR A 192 -1.26 15.26 18.83
N ARG A 193 -1.26 14.61 19.98
CA ARG A 193 -0.57 15.05 21.21
C ARG A 193 0.63 14.16 21.48
N LEU A 194 1.73 14.77 21.91
CA LEU A 194 2.91 14.03 22.34
C LEU A 194 2.74 13.58 23.80
N ILE A 195 2.54 12.27 24.00
CA ILE A 195 2.40 11.63 25.31
C ILE A 195 3.52 10.59 25.41
N ASP A 196 4.34 10.65 26.45
CA ASP A 196 5.45 9.70 26.69
C ASP A 196 6.36 9.48 25.46
N LYS A 197 6.66 10.58 24.75
CA LYS A 197 7.44 10.58 23.49
C LYS A 197 6.75 9.92 22.29
N VAL A 198 5.47 9.59 22.38
CA VAL A 198 4.67 9.00 21.29
C VAL A 198 3.60 10.00 20.86
N TRP A 199 3.47 10.20 19.55
CA TRP A 199 2.38 10.99 19.00
C TRP A 199 1.09 10.18 19.00
N THR A 200 0.12 10.59 19.83
CA THR A 200 -1.18 9.95 20.00
C THR A 200 -2.27 10.78 19.35
N LEU A 201 -3.13 10.15 18.58
CA LEU A 201 -4.26 10.82 17.92
C LEU A 201 -5.26 11.30 18.97
N GLU A 202 -5.62 12.60 18.95
CA GLU A 202 -6.66 13.18 19.80
C GLU A 202 -7.99 13.31 19.04
N SER A 203 -7.92 13.78 17.82
CA SER A 203 -9.10 13.99 16.98
C SER A 203 -8.73 14.00 15.51
N TYR A 204 -9.71 13.74 14.67
CA TYR A 204 -9.59 13.89 13.22
C TYR A 204 -10.91 14.38 12.62
N ASN A 205 -10.84 14.93 11.42
CA ASN A 205 -12.00 15.31 10.63
C ASN A 205 -11.72 15.05 9.15
N ILE A 206 -12.72 14.52 8.47
CA ILE A 206 -12.71 14.28 7.03
C ILE A 206 -13.65 15.30 6.41
N ALA A 207 -13.13 16.14 5.53
CA ALA A 207 -13.90 17.11 4.77
C ALA A 207 -13.95 16.66 3.30
N GLU A 208 -15.17 16.52 2.78
CA GLU A 208 -15.45 16.31 1.37
C GLU A 208 -15.82 17.65 0.76
N GLY A 209 -15.14 18.05 -0.31
CA GLY A 209 -15.31 19.34 -1.00
C GLY A 209 -16.27 19.25 -2.16
#